data_248afa142a54945eb1bb40795652194f
#
_entry.id   248afa142a54945eb1bb40795652194f
#
_cell.length_a   1.000
_cell.length_b   1.000
_cell.length_c   1.000
_cell.angle_alpha   90.00
_cell.angle_beta   90.00
_cell.angle_gamma   90.00
#
_symmetry.space_group_name_H-M   'P 1'
#
loop_
_entity.id
_entity.type
_entity.pdbx_description
1 polymer ?
#
loop_
_entity_poly.entity_id
_entity_poly.type
_entity_poly.pdbx_seq_one_letter_code
_entity_poly.pdbx_strand_id
1 'polypeptide(L)'
;KTIGVKGMRKFLLLLASCLLLTVSVLAADSTITSMKTDCRVETDGTCYVTQTLTLELQDLQSELDFPLGENVRRPEIAGYSAKKYTADNVTGLRLTSNTGITGARTFTITYELTGLVSQANDVQTFTLPLLCGRWEWPIEHYDFTVSMPKEFTASPGFESGYQGDAIEGYMTVSVRDTMISGSMKDSLKDRESLRMTLELPSGYFSGSHAKWSANWLATVFVLLLIVLALVYWARMLRSARLRASARMLPPDSVQPGDLPYLLCRGRPNFNMLVCYWASLGYLSIFVNEKGNVILRRRVEMGNERRRLECRLFGELFGDNDVCDGASLRYKRTAARAIEQTPRYWDRRLYEKSSGN
;
A
#
# COMPACT_ATOMS: atom_id res chain seq x y z
N LYS A 1 -67.74 -20.22 -34.70
CA LYS A 1 -66.36 -19.97 -35.15
C LYS A 1 -66.09 -18.45 -35.34
N THR A 2 -66.48 -17.62 -34.40
CA THR A 2 -66.35 -16.13 -34.47
C THR A 2 -65.56 -15.54 -33.29
N ILE A 3 -64.84 -16.39 -32.55
CA ILE A 3 -64.05 -15.94 -31.36
C ILE A 3 -62.63 -15.48 -31.72
N GLY A 4 -62.10 -15.83 -32.91
CA GLY A 4 -60.74 -15.52 -33.31
C GLY A 4 -60.47 -14.05 -33.71
N VAL A 5 -61.41 -13.37 -34.30
CA VAL A 5 -61.16 -12.04 -34.90
C VAL A 5 -61.19 -10.91 -33.86
N LYS A 6 -61.97 -11.01 -32.79
CA LYS A 6 -62.00 -10.03 -31.71
C LYS A 6 -60.75 -10.10 -30.82
N GLY A 7 -60.18 -11.31 -30.62
CA GLY A 7 -58.91 -11.49 -29.87
C GLY A 7 -57.70 -10.95 -30.62
N MET A 8 -57.66 -11.20 -31.95
CA MET A 8 -56.60 -10.74 -32.82
C MET A 8 -56.57 -9.20 -32.93
N ARG A 9 -57.74 -8.53 -32.99
CA ARG A 9 -57.82 -7.07 -32.97
C ARG A 9 -57.32 -6.45 -31.64
N LYS A 10 -57.63 -7.08 -30.54
CA LYS A 10 -57.14 -6.61 -29.21
C LYS A 10 -55.63 -6.85 -29.08
N PHE A 11 -55.12 -7.97 -29.59
CA PHE A 11 -53.69 -8.25 -29.61
C PHE A 11 -52.90 -7.30 -30.53
N LEU A 12 -53.44 -6.98 -31.72
CA LEU A 12 -52.86 -5.97 -32.62
C LEU A 12 -52.87 -4.57 -32.05
N LEU A 13 -53.93 -4.19 -31.33
CA LEU A 13 -54.01 -2.90 -30.63
C LEU A 13 -53.05 -2.82 -29.45
N LEU A 14 -52.83 -3.91 -28.71
CA LEU A 14 -51.83 -4.00 -27.64
C LEU A 14 -50.39 -3.96 -28.20
N LEU A 15 -50.17 -4.63 -29.33
CA LEU A 15 -48.87 -4.60 -30.02
C LEU A 15 -48.58 -3.21 -30.60
N ALA A 16 -49.55 -2.52 -31.19
CA ALA A 16 -49.44 -1.15 -31.66
C ALA A 16 -49.24 -0.16 -30.52
N SER A 17 -49.88 -0.37 -29.36
CA SER A 17 -49.66 0.43 -28.15
C SER A 17 -48.29 0.23 -27.56
N CYS A 18 -47.74 -1.02 -27.55
CA CYS A 18 -46.35 -1.27 -27.16
C CYS A 18 -45.34 -0.67 -28.13
N LEU A 19 -45.62 -0.67 -29.44
CA LEU A 19 -44.73 -0.08 -30.44
C LEU A 19 -44.71 1.45 -30.37
N LEU A 20 -45.81 2.09 -29.95
CA LEU A 20 -45.90 3.52 -29.72
C LEU A 20 -45.25 4.00 -28.42
N LEU A 21 -44.97 3.08 -27.47
CA LEU A 21 -44.29 3.39 -26.22
C LEU A 21 -42.76 3.28 -26.34
N THR A 22 -42.22 2.85 -27.47
CA THR A 22 -40.79 2.86 -27.78
C THR A 22 -40.36 4.06 -28.63
N VAL A 23 -41.06 5.18 -28.55
CA VAL A 23 -40.42 6.45 -28.88
C VAL A 23 -39.44 6.69 -27.75
N SER A 24 -38.24 6.18 -27.90
CA SER A 24 -37.06 6.66 -27.19
C SER A 24 -37.05 8.16 -27.44
N VAL A 25 -37.46 8.95 -26.49
CA VAL A 25 -37.06 10.35 -26.44
C VAL A 25 -35.55 10.25 -26.46
N LEU A 26 -34.91 10.55 -27.59
CA LEU A 26 -33.53 10.90 -27.67
C LEU A 26 -33.43 12.15 -26.81
N ALA A 27 -33.21 11.96 -25.49
CA ALA A 27 -32.79 13.04 -24.65
C ALA A 27 -31.52 13.57 -25.32
N ALA A 28 -31.55 14.78 -25.80
CA ALA A 28 -30.35 15.42 -26.31
C ALA A 28 -29.39 15.51 -25.12
N ASP A 29 -28.26 14.84 -25.21
CA ASP A 29 -27.29 14.85 -24.14
C ASP A 29 -26.68 16.26 -24.05
N SER A 30 -26.43 16.72 -22.84
CA SER A 30 -25.67 17.98 -22.63
C SER A 30 -24.28 17.84 -23.23
N THR A 31 -23.79 18.85 -23.91
CA THR A 31 -22.50 18.85 -24.62
C THR A 31 -21.70 20.10 -24.35
N ILE A 32 -20.37 20.00 -24.44
CA ILE A 32 -19.48 21.16 -24.49
C ILE A 32 -19.26 21.48 -25.96
N THR A 33 -19.92 22.55 -26.47
CA THR A 33 -19.84 22.94 -27.88
C THR A 33 -18.45 23.47 -28.25
N SER A 34 -17.78 24.13 -27.32
CA SER A 34 -16.41 24.61 -27.54
C SER A 34 -15.65 24.68 -26.24
N MET A 35 -14.39 24.26 -26.23
CA MET A 35 -13.47 24.39 -25.11
C MET A 35 -12.12 24.86 -25.61
N LYS A 36 -11.61 25.93 -25.01
CA LYS A 36 -10.30 26.50 -25.31
C LYS A 36 -9.45 26.50 -24.05
N THR A 37 -8.24 25.97 -24.14
CA THR A 37 -7.28 25.92 -23.02
C THR A 37 -6.05 26.75 -23.38
N ASP A 38 -5.86 27.89 -22.73
CA ASP A 38 -4.69 28.72 -22.84
C ASP A 38 -3.75 28.51 -21.64
N CYS A 39 -2.53 28.07 -21.92
CA CYS A 39 -1.51 27.72 -20.92
C CYS A 39 -0.32 28.67 -21.03
N ARG A 40 0.09 29.28 -19.93
CA ARG A 40 1.34 30.04 -19.83
C ARG A 40 2.29 29.38 -18.87
N VAL A 41 3.41 28.92 -19.39
CA VAL A 41 4.44 28.20 -18.62
C VAL A 41 5.52 29.19 -18.19
N GLU A 42 5.84 29.18 -16.90
CA GLU A 42 6.89 30.01 -16.31
C GLU A 42 8.24 29.26 -16.29
N THR A 43 9.31 30.01 -16.01
CA THR A 43 10.67 29.47 -15.99
C THR A 43 10.92 28.42 -14.91
N ASP A 44 10.09 28.33 -13.89
CA ASP A 44 10.13 27.31 -12.84
C ASP A 44 9.33 26.03 -13.17
N GLY A 45 8.66 26.00 -14.34
CA GLY A 45 7.80 24.91 -14.77
C GLY A 45 6.37 24.96 -14.21
N THR A 46 5.99 26.03 -13.51
CA THR A 46 4.60 26.28 -13.12
C THR A 46 3.81 26.70 -14.36
N CYS A 47 2.62 26.17 -14.54
CA CYS A 47 1.74 26.51 -15.66
C CYS A 47 0.47 27.20 -15.15
N TYR A 48 0.20 28.41 -15.65
CA TYR A 48 -1.06 29.12 -15.45
C TYR A 48 -2.01 28.77 -16.59
N VAL A 49 -3.14 28.20 -16.23
CA VAL A 49 -4.14 27.71 -17.17
C VAL A 49 -5.37 28.60 -17.11
N THR A 50 -5.82 29.02 -18.28
CA THR A 50 -7.14 29.65 -18.47
C THR A 50 -7.93 28.77 -19.41
N GLN A 51 -9.02 28.18 -18.91
CA GLN A 51 -9.88 27.30 -19.67
C GLN A 51 -11.24 27.96 -19.86
N THR A 52 -11.61 28.22 -21.11
CA THR A 52 -12.89 28.80 -21.48
C THR A 52 -13.71 27.73 -22.18
N LEU A 53 -14.88 27.45 -21.67
CA LEU A 53 -15.79 26.43 -22.23
C LEU A 53 -17.20 26.97 -22.37
N THR A 54 -17.88 26.56 -23.41
CA THR A 54 -19.30 26.81 -23.64
C THR A 54 -20.03 25.46 -23.51
N LEU A 55 -20.85 25.36 -22.47
CA LEU A 55 -21.62 24.15 -22.14
C LEU A 55 -23.08 24.39 -22.52
N GLU A 56 -23.66 23.49 -23.30
CA GLU A 56 -25.06 23.47 -23.64
C GLU A 56 -25.79 22.41 -22.82
N LEU A 57 -26.58 22.89 -21.85
CA LEU A 57 -27.32 22.05 -20.91
C LEU A 57 -28.76 21.88 -21.38
N GLN A 58 -29.18 20.67 -21.66
CA GLN A 58 -30.53 20.33 -22.05
C GLN A 58 -31.49 20.30 -20.83
N ASP A 59 -30.98 19.80 -19.70
CA ASP A 59 -31.74 19.71 -18.47
C ASP A 59 -31.29 20.75 -17.44
N LEU A 60 -32.20 21.07 -16.51
CA LEU A 60 -31.92 21.96 -15.39
C LEU A 60 -30.97 21.26 -14.39
N GLN A 61 -29.73 21.75 -14.31
CA GLN A 61 -28.73 21.24 -13.39
C GLN A 61 -28.62 22.13 -12.14
N SER A 62 -28.71 21.53 -10.95
CA SER A 62 -28.47 22.24 -9.69
C SER A 62 -27.01 22.29 -9.29
N GLU A 63 -26.20 21.34 -9.76
CA GLU A 63 -24.77 21.25 -9.52
C GLU A 63 -24.03 20.96 -10.82
N LEU A 64 -22.89 21.61 -11.02
CA LEU A 64 -21.98 21.38 -12.14
C LEU A 64 -20.57 21.11 -11.60
N ASP A 65 -19.97 20.02 -12.02
CA ASP A 65 -18.62 19.64 -11.65
C ASP A 65 -17.65 19.91 -12.79
N PHE A 66 -16.59 20.67 -12.48
CA PHE A 66 -15.51 21.02 -13.40
C PHE A 66 -14.23 20.32 -12.95
N PRO A 67 -13.90 19.13 -13.47
CA PRO A 67 -12.67 18.42 -13.13
C PRO A 67 -11.48 19.09 -13.81
N LEU A 68 -10.44 19.42 -13.04
CA LEU A 68 -9.29 20.17 -13.54
C LEU A 68 -8.01 19.32 -13.65
N GLY A 69 -7.87 18.32 -12.77
CA GLY A 69 -6.73 17.42 -12.79
C GLY A 69 -5.97 17.33 -11.47
N GLU A 70 -4.77 16.80 -11.54
CA GLU A 70 -3.89 16.64 -10.38
C GLU A 70 -3.01 17.88 -10.17
N ASN A 71 -2.55 18.08 -8.93
CA ASN A 71 -1.63 19.18 -8.56
C ASN A 71 -2.14 20.60 -8.89
N VAL A 72 -3.46 20.79 -8.91
CA VAL A 72 -4.12 22.06 -9.18
C VAL A 72 -4.08 22.95 -7.94
N ARG A 73 -3.67 24.20 -8.15
CA ARG A 73 -3.66 25.25 -7.12
C ARG A 73 -4.55 26.42 -7.56
N ARG A 74 -5.14 27.08 -6.58
CA ARG A 74 -5.95 28.31 -6.75
C ARG A 74 -6.97 28.23 -7.89
N PRO A 75 -7.82 27.19 -7.94
CA PRO A 75 -8.82 27.12 -8.99
C PRO A 75 -9.97 28.10 -8.71
N GLU A 76 -10.37 28.85 -9.74
CA GLU A 76 -11.43 29.86 -9.68
C GLU A 76 -12.28 29.83 -10.96
N ILE A 77 -13.59 30.13 -10.85
CA ILE A 77 -14.49 30.32 -11.98
C ILE A 77 -14.90 31.80 -12.01
N ALA A 78 -14.65 32.47 -13.10
CA ALA A 78 -14.95 33.89 -13.23
C ALA A 78 -16.47 34.15 -13.08
N GLY A 79 -16.82 35.04 -12.16
CA GLY A 79 -18.20 35.45 -11.92
C GLY A 79 -19.08 34.47 -11.11
N TYR A 80 -18.50 33.38 -10.62
CA TYR A 80 -19.23 32.37 -9.86
C TYR A 80 -18.50 32.00 -8.56
N SER A 81 -19.28 31.66 -7.53
CA SER A 81 -18.72 31.09 -6.31
C SER A 81 -18.81 29.56 -6.41
N ALA A 82 -17.66 28.90 -6.53
CA ALA A 82 -17.56 27.46 -6.62
C ALA A 82 -16.78 26.88 -5.43
N LYS A 83 -17.13 25.65 -5.03
CA LYS A 83 -16.42 24.91 -3.98
C LYS A 83 -15.38 24.00 -4.60
N LYS A 84 -14.15 24.06 -4.08
CA LYS A 84 -13.11 23.10 -4.44
C LYS A 84 -13.47 21.72 -3.86
N TYR A 85 -13.35 20.68 -4.68
CA TYR A 85 -13.43 19.28 -4.25
C TYR A 85 -12.21 18.50 -4.72
N THR A 86 -11.97 17.36 -4.13
CA THR A 86 -10.92 16.43 -4.56
C THR A 86 -11.48 15.01 -4.44
N ALA A 87 -11.44 14.28 -5.55
CA ALA A 87 -11.86 12.89 -5.64
C ALA A 87 -10.83 12.12 -6.49
N ASP A 88 -10.37 10.95 -6.02
CA ASP A 88 -9.41 10.09 -6.71
C ASP A 88 -8.17 10.83 -7.24
N ASN A 89 -7.55 11.67 -6.42
CA ASN A 89 -6.42 12.57 -6.75
C ASN A 89 -6.70 13.67 -7.76
N VAL A 90 -7.92 13.78 -8.30
CA VAL A 90 -8.33 14.86 -9.18
C VAL A 90 -8.97 15.97 -8.37
N THR A 91 -8.46 17.19 -8.54
CA THR A 91 -9.04 18.41 -7.99
C THR A 91 -10.00 18.99 -9.01
N GLY A 92 -11.16 19.45 -8.55
CA GLY A 92 -12.15 20.12 -9.37
C GLY A 92 -12.85 21.24 -8.62
N LEU A 93 -13.72 21.93 -9.33
CA LEU A 93 -14.62 22.95 -8.80
C LEU A 93 -16.08 22.49 -8.96
N ARG A 94 -16.86 22.60 -7.90
CA ARG A 94 -18.28 22.35 -7.90
C ARG A 94 -19.04 23.67 -7.78
N LEU A 95 -19.82 23.95 -8.81
CA LEU A 95 -20.73 25.09 -8.84
C LEU A 95 -22.14 24.62 -8.44
N THR A 96 -22.71 25.23 -7.41
CA THR A 96 -24.07 24.94 -6.96
C THR A 96 -24.95 26.16 -7.22
N SER A 97 -26.12 25.93 -7.81
CA SER A 97 -27.11 26.98 -8.09
C SER A 97 -28.45 26.63 -7.48
N ASN A 98 -29.01 27.54 -6.70
CA ASN A 98 -30.33 27.35 -6.09
C ASN A 98 -31.49 27.45 -7.10
N THR A 99 -31.27 28.13 -8.22
CA THR A 99 -32.28 28.31 -9.29
C THR A 99 -32.10 27.33 -10.43
N GLY A 100 -31.03 26.53 -10.39
CA GLY A 100 -30.60 25.68 -11.49
C GLY A 100 -29.96 26.45 -12.63
N ILE A 101 -29.23 25.70 -13.47
CA ILE A 101 -28.55 26.23 -14.67
C ILE A 101 -29.04 25.40 -15.85
N THR A 102 -29.42 26.07 -16.95
CA THR A 102 -29.87 25.43 -18.21
C THR A 102 -29.50 26.29 -19.40
N GLY A 103 -29.55 25.70 -20.60
CA GLY A 103 -29.21 26.33 -21.86
C GLY A 103 -27.72 26.56 -22.04
N ALA A 104 -27.37 27.34 -23.06
CA ALA A 104 -25.98 27.64 -23.37
C ALA A 104 -25.36 28.60 -22.34
N ARG A 105 -24.23 28.18 -21.73
CA ARG A 105 -23.50 28.97 -20.74
C ARG A 105 -22.01 28.87 -20.99
N THR A 106 -21.32 30.02 -20.90
CA THR A 106 -19.88 30.08 -21.01
C THR A 106 -19.26 30.26 -19.63
N PHE A 107 -18.27 29.43 -19.32
CA PHE A 107 -17.49 29.45 -18.09
C PHE A 107 -16.02 29.70 -18.42
N THR A 108 -15.38 30.58 -17.64
CA THR A 108 -13.93 30.79 -17.70
C THR A 108 -13.35 30.35 -16.36
N ILE A 109 -12.49 29.35 -16.40
CA ILE A 109 -11.86 28.73 -15.22
C ILE A 109 -10.36 29.05 -15.28
N THR A 110 -9.82 29.53 -14.18
CA THR A 110 -8.38 29.80 -14.05
C THR A 110 -7.80 28.96 -12.93
N TYR A 111 -6.61 28.41 -13.13
CA TYR A 111 -5.90 27.63 -12.14
C TYR A 111 -4.41 27.52 -12.44
N GLU A 112 -3.63 27.10 -11.44
CA GLU A 112 -2.20 26.84 -11.54
C GLU A 112 -1.93 25.34 -11.50
N LEU A 113 -1.07 24.85 -12.40
CA LEU A 113 -0.55 23.49 -12.38
C LEU A 113 0.93 23.52 -11.96
N THR A 114 1.30 22.62 -11.06
CA THR A 114 2.68 22.51 -10.56
C THR A 114 3.20 21.09 -10.69
N GLY A 115 4.54 20.95 -10.70
CA GLY A 115 5.16 19.63 -10.75
C GLY A 115 5.02 18.93 -12.09
N LEU A 116 4.98 19.71 -13.19
CA LEU A 116 4.88 19.24 -14.56
C LEU A 116 6.23 18.81 -15.15
N VAL A 117 7.34 19.19 -14.52
CA VAL A 117 8.71 18.91 -14.97
C VAL A 117 9.28 17.74 -14.17
N SER A 118 9.77 16.73 -14.86
CA SER A 118 10.60 15.68 -14.32
C SER A 118 11.98 15.73 -14.95
N GLN A 119 13.02 15.39 -14.22
CA GLN A 119 14.39 15.34 -14.72
C GLN A 119 14.95 13.95 -14.58
N ALA A 120 15.44 13.41 -15.67
CA ALA A 120 16.16 12.14 -15.71
C ALA A 120 17.44 12.34 -16.53
N ASN A 121 18.59 12.12 -15.92
CA ASN A 121 19.89 12.40 -16.51
C ASN A 121 20.00 13.85 -17.00
N ASP A 122 20.30 14.03 -18.29
CA ASP A 122 20.48 15.33 -18.92
C ASP A 122 19.20 15.83 -19.66
N VAL A 123 18.06 15.20 -19.43
CA VAL A 123 16.78 15.52 -20.08
C VAL A 123 15.77 15.96 -19.04
N GLN A 124 15.10 17.08 -19.32
CA GLN A 124 13.90 17.53 -18.59
C GLN A 124 12.67 17.18 -19.42
N THR A 125 11.79 16.36 -18.85
CA THR A 125 10.52 16.00 -19.47
C THR A 125 9.42 16.87 -18.86
N PHE A 126 8.83 17.72 -19.69
CA PHE A 126 7.66 18.52 -19.34
C PHE A 126 6.39 17.80 -19.78
N THR A 127 5.51 17.49 -18.84
CA THR A 127 4.26 16.79 -19.10
C THR A 127 3.08 17.65 -18.64
N LEU A 128 2.28 18.11 -19.59
CA LEU A 128 1.15 19.01 -19.36
C LEU A 128 -0.16 18.29 -19.66
N PRO A 129 -1.04 18.04 -18.66
CA PRO A 129 -2.41 17.61 -18.91
C PRO A 129 -3.22 18.80 -19.44
N LEU A 130 -3.48 18.80 -20.74
CA LEU A 130 -4.29 19.82 -21.42
C LEU A 130 -5.78 19.64 -21.13
N LEU A 131 -6.22 18.38 -21.01
CA LEU A 131 -7.58 18.01 -20.67
C LEU A 131 -7.56 16.84 -19.66
N CYS A 132 -8.27 17.02 -18.56
CA CYS A 132 -8.48 15.98 -17.58
C CYS A 132 -9.52 14.96 -18.09
N GLY A 133 -9.22 13.66 -17.99
CA GLY A 133 -10.11 12.58 -18.44
C GLY A 133 -11.30 12.31 -17.51
N ARG A 134 -11.89 13.33 -16.89
CA ARG A 134 -13.01 13.20 -15.96
C ARG A 134 -14.21 14.06 -16.34
N TRP A 135 -14.19 14.68 -17.50
CA TRP A 135 -15.32 15.45 -18.03
C TRP A 135 -16.46 14.50 -18.40
N GLU A 136 -17.66 14.76 -17.91
CA GLU A 136 -18.84 13.92 -18.13
C GLU A 136 -19.51 14.17 -19.47
N TRP A 137 -19.18 15.29 -20.11
CA TRP A 137 -19.78 15.70 -21.38
C TRP A 137 -18.79 15.60 -22.52
N PRO A 138 -19.24 15.17 -23.72
CA PRO A 138 -18.39 15.22 -24.92
C PRO A 138 -18.06 16.66 -25.30
N ILE A 139 -16.91 16.86 -25.93
CA ILE A 139 -16.42 18.16 -26.35
C ILE A 139 -16.39 18.19 -27.89
N GLU A 140 -17.20 19.04 -28.50
CA GLU A 140 -17.30 19.08 -29.95
C GLU A 140 -16.06 19.73 -30.61
N HIS A 141 -15.63 20.87 -30.05
CA HIS A 141 -14.45 21.59 -30.54
C HIS A 141 -13.49 21.87 -29.40
N TYR A 142 -12.25 21.41 -29.55
CA TYR A 142 -11.20 21.61 -28.54
C TYR A 142 -9.97 22.27 -29.17
N ASP A 143 -9.63 23.46 -28.66
CA ASP A 143 -8.44 24.21 -29.06
C ASP A 143 -7.53 24.42 -27.84
N PHE A 144 -6.21 24.49 -28.08
CA PHE A 144 -5.29 24.86 -27.02
C PHE A 144 -4.15 25.70 -27.50
N THR A 145 -3.59 26.50 -26.60
CA THR A 145 -2.39 27.30 -26.81
C THR A 145 -1.49 27.15 -25.60
N VAL A 146 -0.21 26.81 -25.81
CA VAL A 146 0.80 26.72 -24.77
C VAL A 146 1.93 27.66 -25.06
N SER A 147 2.15 28.62 -24.17
CA SER A 147 3.25 29.62 -24.28
C SER A 147 4.39 29.13 -23.36
N MET A 148 5.52 28.81 -23.95
CA MET A 148 6.74 28.38 -23.26
C MET A 148 7.59 29.59 -22.85
N PRO A 149 8.38 29.50 -21.76
CA PRO A 149 9.18 30.62 -21.25
C PRO A 149 10.40 30.96 -22.13
N LYS A 150 10.86 30.04 -22.96
CA LYS A 150 12.02 30.17 -23.84
C LYS A 150 11.78 29.40 -25.14
N GLU A 151 12.54 29.72 -26.17
CA GLU A 151 12.57 28.96 -27.42
C GLU A 151 13.00 27.53 -27.18
N PHE A 152 12.48 26.60 -27.94
CA PHE A 152 12.77 25.17 -27.89
C PHE A 152 12.75 24.58 -29.31
N THR A 153 13.48 23.49 -29.51
CA THR A 153 13.58 22.80 -30.81
C THR A 153 12.93 21.40 -30.77
N ALA A 154 12.48 20.97 -29.61
CA ALA A 154 11.88 19.65 -29.44
C ALA A 154 10.48 19.57 -30.03
N SER A 155 10.09 18.45 -30.60
CA SER A 155 8.74 18.22 -31.08
C SER A 155 7.85 17.74 -29.92
N PRO A 156 6.66 18.35 -29.73
CA PRO A 156 5.73 17.90 -28.71
C PRO A 156 5.09 16.55 -29.09
N GLY A 157 5.06 15.62 -28.14
CA GLY A 157 4.28 14.38 -28.23
C GLY A 157 2.90 14.60 -27.60
N PHE A 158 1.88 13.97 -28.17
CA PHE A 158 0.51 14.05 -27.66
C PHE A 158 -0.05 12.65 -27.44
N GLU A 159 -0.78 12.49 -26.35
CA GLU A 159 -1.50 11.28 -25.97
C GLU A 159 -2.96 11.65 -25.70
N SER A 160 -3.91 10.86 -26.21
CA SER A 160 -5.34 11.03 -25.95
C SER A 160 -6.01 9.70 -25.64
N GLY A 161 -7.28 9.76 -25.28
CA GLY A 161 -8.12 8.61 -25.01
C GLY A 161 -8.17 8.23 -23.53
N TYR A 162 -8.79 7.08 -23.25
CA TYR A 162 -8.98 6.59 -21.88
C TYR A 162 -7.69 6.08 -21.23
N GLN A 163 -6.72 5.64 -22.04
CA GLN A 163 -5.46 5.04 -21.56
C GLN A 163 -4.21 5.81 -22.00
N GLY A 164 -4.37 6.96 -22.65
CA GLY A 164 -3.25 7.75 -23.15
C GLY A 164 -2.64 7.20 -24.43
N ASP A 165 -3.47 6.82 -25.38
CA ASP A 165 -3.01 6.36 -26.71
C ASP A 165 -2.36 7.54 -27.47
N ALA A 166 -1.30 7.24 -28.24
CA ALA A 166 -0.64 8.24 -29.08
C ALA A 166 -1.58 8.69 -30.20
N ILE A 167 -1.68 10.02 -30.37
CA ILE A 167 -2.52 10.62 -31.42
C ILE A 167 -1.66 10.95 -32.64
N GLU A 168 -1.81 10.18 -33.70
CA GLU A 168 -1.30 10.54 -35.01
C GLU A 168 -2.48 10.88 -35.94
N GLY A 169 -2.50 12.12 -36.46
CA GLY A 169 -3.44 12.55 -37.51
C GLY A 169 -4.79 13.12 -37.07
N TYR A 170 -5.17 13.01 -35.81
CA TYR A 170 -6.46 13.53 -35.29
C TYR A 170 -6.40 14.98 -34.82
N MET A 171 -5.22 15.61 -34.86
CA MET A 171 -4.99 16.94 -34.37
C MET A 171 -4.15 17.76 -35.38
N THR A 172 -4.46 19.01 -35.51
CA THR A 172 -3.58 19.99 -36.20
C THR A 172 -2.75 20.70 -35.17
N VAL A 173 -1.42 20.62 -35.26
CA VAL A 173 -0.50 21.27 -34.34
C VAL A 173 0.40 22.24 -35.10
N SER A 174 0.58 23.42 -34.55
CA SER A 174 1.52 24.42 -35.03
C SER A 174 2.48 24.80 -33.90
N VAL A 175 3.78 24.72 -34.19
CA VAL A 175 4.84 25.11 -33.25
C VAL A 175 5.56 26.31 -33.85
N ARG A 176 5.62 27.43 -33.10
CA ARG A 176 6.31 28.65 -33.51
C ARG A 176 7.07 29.21 -32.32
N ASP A 177 8.39 29.27 -32.46
CA ASP A 177 9.29 29.84 -31.44
C ASP A 177 9.04 29.34 -30.01
N THR A 178 8.22 30.07 -29.26
CA THR A 178 7.85 29.74 -27.87
C THR A 178 6.39 29.27 -27.74
N MET A 179 5.65 29.18 -28.83
CA MET A 179 4.21 28.89 -28.80
C MET A 179 3.88 27.57 -29.48
N ILE A 180 3.11 26.73 -28.79
CA ILE A 180 2.51 25.51 -29.31
C ILE A 180 1.01 25.76 -29.35
N SER A 181 0.37 25.62 -30.51
CA SER A 181 -1.08 25.69 -30.64
C SER A 181 -1.60 24.45 -31.36
N GLY A 182 -2.76 24.01 -30.97
CA GLY A 182 -3.38 22.86 -31.61
C GLY A 182 -4.89 22.89 -31.53
N SER A 183 -5.51 22.20 -32.49
CA SER A 183 -6.96 22.01 -32.60
C SER A 183 -7.27 20.58 -32.93
N MET A 184 -8.21 19.99 -32.20
CA MET A 184 -8.73 18.66 -32.52
C MET A 184 -9.58 18.70 -33.76
N LYS A 185 -9.42 17.71 -34.64
CA LYS A 185 -10.24 17.58 -35.87
C LYS A 185 -11.59 16.95 -35.60
N ASP A 186 -11.60 16.00 -34.65
CA ASP A 186 -12.79 15.28 -34.27
C ASP A 186 -13.20 15.65 -32.82
N SER A 187 -14.45 15.43 -32.48
CA SER A 187 -14.96 15.63 -31.13
C SER A 187 -14.30 14.65 -30.16
N LEU A 188 -13.99 15.15 -28.98
CA LEU A 188 -13.57 14.31 -27.83
C LEU A 188 -14.81 13.75 -27.15
N LYS A 189 -14.80 12.45 -26.88
CA LYS A 189 -15.86 11.77 -26.14
C LYS A 189 -15.79 12.11 -24.66
N ASP A 190 -16.85 11.80 -23.94
CA ASP A 190 -16.85 11.89 -22.50
C ASP A 190 -15.67 11.09 -21.91
N ARG A 191 -15.05 11.62 -20.86
CA ARG A 191 -13.91 11.03 -20.13
C ARG A 191 -12.62 10.83 -20.93
N GLU A 192 -12.51 11.34 -22.13
CA GLU A 192 -11.25 11.36 -22.85
C GLU A 192 -10.29 12.41 -22.26
N SER A 193 -9.02 12.04 -22.14
CA SER A 193 -7.94 12.92 -21.68
C SER A 193 -7.10 13.39 -22.85
N LEU A 194 -6.43 14.53 -22.71
CA LEU A 194 -5.40 15.00 -23.62
C LEU A 194 -4.18 15.44 -22.84
N ARG A 195 -3.02 14.86 -23.17
CA ARG A 195 -1.74 15.15 -22.54
C ARG A 195 -0.71 15.53 -23.59
N MET A 196 0.09 16.54 -23.29
CA MET A 196 1.25 16.93 -24.08
C MET A 196 2.53 16.60 -23.30
N THR A 197 3.50 16.02 -23.98
CA THR A 197 4.83 15.72 -23.44
C THR A 197 5.89 16.38 -24.31
N LEU A 198 6.88 17.03 -23.70
CA LEU A 198 7.96 17.73 -24.38
C LEU A 198 9.29 17.38 -23.69
N GLU A 199 10.25 16.87 -24.44
CA GLU A 199 11.59 16.56 -23.95
C GLU A 199 12.52 17.76 -24.23
N LEU A 200 13.09 18.31 -23.17
CA LEU A 200 13.88 19.54 -23.20
C LEU A 200 15.28 19.28 -22.61
N PRO A 201 16.29 20.04 -23.01
CA PRO A 201 17.62 19.91 -22.43
C PRO A 201 17.63 20.29 -20.95
N SER A 202 18.57 19.73 -20.20
CA SER A 202 18.74 20.07 -18.78
C SER A 202 18.98 21.56 -18.59
N GLY A 203 18.33 22.16 -17.57
CA GLY A 203 18.43 23.59 -17.28
C GLY A 203 17.49 24.48 -18.11
N TYR A 204 16.60 23.94 -18.93
CA TYR A 204 15.56 24.70 -19.60
C TYR A 204 14.64 25.36 -18.57
N PHE A 205 14.16 24.59 -17.59
CA PHE A 205 13.44 25.11 -16.43
C PHE A 205 14.41 25.32 -15.26
N SER A 206 14.39 26.52 -14.68
CA SER A 206 15.15 26.85 -13.49
C SER A 206 14.36 26.45 -12.24
N GLY A 207 14.99 25.70 -11.36
CA GLY A 207 14.35 25.32 -10.06
C GLY A 207 13.42 24.11 -10.11
N SER A 208 13.43 23.33 -11.21
CA SER A 208 12.82 22.00 -11.17
C SER A 208 13.63 21.12 -10.20
N HIS A 209 13.32 21.24 -8.92
CA HIS A 209 13.81 20.27 -7.96
C HIS A 209 13.24 18.93 -8.39
N ALA A 210 14.14 17.98 -8.68
CA ALA A 210 13.74 16.58 -8.79
C ALA A 210 12.76 16.33 -7.66
N LYS A 211 11.51 15.97 -7.96
CA LYS A 211 10.56 15.57 -6.92
C LYS A 211 11.26 14.44 -6.17
N TRP A 212 11.75 14.76 -4.99
CA TRP A 212 12.25 13.76 -4.07
C TRP A 212 11.05 12.86 -3.80
N SER A 213 10.95 11.83 -4.62
CA SER A 213 9.81 10.93 -4.55
C SER A 213 9.75 10.39 -3.13
N ALA A 214 8.60 10.36 -2.50
CA ALA A 214 8.41 9.77 -1.17
C ALA A 214 8.98 8.33 -1.10
N ASN A 215 9.24 7.72 -2.24
CA ASN A 215 9.88 6.41 -2.41
C ASN A 215 11.29 6.34 -1.82
N TRP A 216 12.09 7.44 -1.83
CA TRP A 216 13.41 7.38 -1.21
C TRP A 216 13.32 7.24 0.32
N LEU A 217 12.35 7.90 0.96
CA LEU A 217 12.08 7.71 2.39
C LEU A 217 11.66 6.27 2.68
N ALA A 218 10.80 5.69 1.85
CA ALA A 218 10.43 4.28 1.94
C ALA A 218 11.66 3.38 1.76
N THR A 219 12.52 3.67 0.79
CA THR A 219 13.77 2.91 0.55
C THR A 219 14.72 3.00 1.74
N VAL A 220 14.93 4.20 2.30
CA VAL A 220 15.77 4.38 3.51
C VAL A 220 15.17 3.66 4.71
N PHE A 221 13.85 3.69 4.88
CA PHE A 221 13.17 2.98 5.95
C PHE A 221 13.33 1.46 5.84
N VAL A 222 13.17 0.90 4.63
CA VAL A 222 13.40 -0.53 4.37
C VAL A 222 14.86 -0.91 4.62
N LEU A 223 15.82 -0.11 4.18
CA LEU A 223 17.26 -0.32 4.45
C LEU A 223 17.55 -0.32 5.95
N LEU A 224 16.97 0.61 6.70
CA LEU A 224 17.09 0.67 8.16
C LEU A 224 16.56 -0.61 8.82
N LEU A 225 15.39 -1.10 8.40
CA LEU A 225 14.82 -2.35 8.89
C LEU A 225 15.71 -3.55 8.60
N ILE A 226 16.31 -3.63 7.40
CA ILE A 226 17.26 -4.68 7.03
C ILE A 226 18.50 -4.64 7.93
N VAL A 227 19.06 -3.46 8.17
CA VAL A 227 20.22 -3.30 9.07
C VAL A 227 19.87 -3.70 10.50
N LEU A 228 18.72 -3.30 11.03
CA LEU A 228 18.25 -3.70 12.35
C LEU A 228 18.05 -5.22 12.44
N ALA A 229 17.47 -5.84 11.41
CA ALA A 229 17.31 -7.29 11.34
C ALA A 229 18.67 -8.02 11.32
N LEU A 230 19.64 -7.52 10.55
CA LEU A 230 21.00 -8.07 10.50
C LEU A 230 21.72 -7.93 11.84
N VAL A 231 21.60 -6.78 12.50
CA VAL A 231 22.19 -6.57 13.84
C VAL A 231 21.55 -7.51 14.87
N TYR A 232 20.23 -7.63 14.86
CA TYR A 232 19.51 -8.57 15.72
C TYR A 232 19.95 -10.02 15.47
N TRP A 233 20.03 -10.42 14.20
CA TRP A 233 20.48 -11.76 13.80
C TRP A 233 21.94 -12.03 14.20
N ALA A 234 22.84 -11.05 13.97
CA ALA A 234 24.25 -11.17 14.38
C ALA A 234 24.40 -11.27 15.91
N ARG A 235 23.58 -10.55 16.69
CA ARG A 235 23.56 -10.69 18.15
C ARG A 235 23.04 -12.06 18.58
N MET A 236 22.01 -12.56 17.90
CA MET A 236 21.46 -13.90 18.17
C MET A 236 22.47 -15.01 17.86
N LEU A 237 23.20 -14.90 16.74
CA LEU A 237 24.27 -15.84 16.37
C LEU A 237 25.46 -15.76 17.33
N ARG A 238 25.81 -14.59 17.86
CA ARG A 238 26.89 -14.47 18.86
C ARG A 238 26.55 -15.16 20.17
N SER A 239 25.28 -15.17 20.57
CA SER A 239 24.84 -15.90 21.77
C SER A 239 24.78 -17.42 21.56
N ALA A 240 24.70 -17.89 20.32
CA ALA A 240 24.60 -19.29 19.94
C ALA A 240 25.92 -19.93 19.51
N ARG A 241 27.05 -19.22 19.52
CA ARG A 241 28.36 -19.82 19.24
C ARG A 241 28.79 -20.67 20.44
N LEU A 242 28.23 -21.86 20.52
CA LEU A 242 28.86 -22.94 21.26
C LEU A 242 30.19 -23.25 20.56
N ARG A 243 31.29 -22.89 21.19
CA ARG A 243 32.59 -23.37 20.73
C ARG A 243 32.57 -24.88 20.89
N ALA A 244 32.61 -25.59 19.78
CA ALA A 244 32.84 -27.05 19.80
C ALA A 244 34.16 -27.27 20.51
N SER A 245 34.11 -27.64 21.78
CA SER A 245 35.30 -28.09 22.50
C SER A 245 35.35 -29.61 22.37
N ALA A 246 36.49 -30.13 21.98
CA ALA A 246 36.75 -31.58 21.91
C ALA A 246 36.81 -32.24 23.29
N ARG A 247 36.05 -31.75 24.28
CA ARG A 247 35.99 -32.31 25.61
C ARG A 247 34.90 -33.36 25.64
N MET A 248 35.22 -34.57 26.10
CA MET A 248 34.27 -35.67 26.28
C MET A 248 33.27 -35.42 27.41
N LEU A 249 33.51 -34.45 28.29
CA LEU A 249 32.65 -34.14 29.42
C LEU A 249 31.93 -32.79 29.16
N PRO A 250 30.63 -32.70 29.52
CA PRO A 250 29.91 -31.43 29.47
C PRO A 250 30.58 -30.43 30.42
N PRO A 251 30.50 -29.09 30.10
CA PRO A 251 30.99 -28.06 31.02
C PRO A 251 30.36 -28.23 32.42
N ASP A 252 31.15 -28.03 33.47
CA ASP A 252 30.73 -28.24 34.89
C ASP A 252 29.45 -27.46 35.28
N SER A 253 29.04 -26.50 34.47
CA SER A 253 27.84 -25.68 34.71
C SER A 253 26.61 -26.08 33.92
N VAL A 254 26.70 -27.04 32.99
CA VAL A 254 25.59 -27.44 32.09
C VAL A 254 25.17 -28.86 32.39
N GLN A 255 23.88 -29.06 32.59
CA GLN A 255 23.32 -30.36 32.82
C GLN A 255 22.73 -30.99 31.56
N PRO A 256 22.70 -32.32 31.44
CA PRO A 256 22.12 -32.99 30.27
C PRO A 256 20.67 -32.60 29.98
N GLY A 257 19.86 -32.39 31.02
CA GLY A 257 18.46 -31.97 30.88
C GLY A 257 18.26 -30.54 30.32
N ASP A 258 19.28 -29.69 30.46
CA ASP A 258 19.25 -28.29 29.99
C ASP A 258 19.71 -28.13 28.51
N LEU A 259 20.44 -29.14 28.00
CA LEU A 259 21.02 -29.11 26.66
C LEU A 259 20.02 -28.83 25.55
N PRO A 260 18.82 -29.40 25.50
CA PRO A 260 17.85 -29.07 24.45
C PRO A 260 17.45 -27.59 24.43
N TYR A 261 17.36 -26.96 25.60
CA TYR A 261 17.06 -25.53 25.69
C TYR A 261 18.26 -24.67 25.29
N LEU A 262 19.45 -25.01 25.75
CA LEU A 262 20.66 -24.24 25.48
C LEU A 262 21.10 -24.31 24.01
N LEU A 263 20.92 -25.45 23.35
CA LEU A 263 21.34 -25.69 21.98
C LEU A 263 20.32 -25.15 20.95
N CYS A 264 19.06 -25.53 21.14
CA CYS A 264 18.02 -25.35 20.12
C CYS A 264 16.83 -24.50 20.59
N ARG A 265 16.88 -23.91 21.79
CA ARG A 265 15.73 -23.28 22.44
C ARG A 265 14.53 -24.24 22.55
N GLY A 266 14.82 -25.53 22.52
CA GLY A 266 13.82 -26.58 22.68
C GLY A 266 13.34 -26.73 24.13
N ARG A 267 12.39 -27.65 24.36
CA ARG A 267 11.89 -27.91 25.70
C ARG A 267 12.93 -28.67 26.52
N PRO A 268 13.20 -28.29 27.79
CA PRO A 268 14.05 -29.05 28.69
C PRO A 268 13.56 -30.48 28.84
N ASN A 269 14.47 -31.43 28.93
CA ASN A 269 14.12 -32.82 29.07
C ASN A 269 14.30 -33.31 30.54
N PHE A 270 13.21 -33.42 31.26
CA PHE A 270 13.21 -33.82 32.66
C PHE A 270 13.71 -35.26 32.87
N ASN A 271 13.42 -36.19 31.95
CA ASN A 271 13.88 -37.57 32.05
C ASN A 271 15.42 -37.65 31.99
N MET A 272 16.05 -36.82 31.14
CA MET A 272 17.52 -36.74 31.11
C MET A 272 18.10 -36.20 32.42
N LEU A 273 17.39 -35.27 33.09
CA LEU A 273 17.79 -34.74 34.39
C LEU A 273 17.69 -35.85 35.46
N VAL A 274 16.62 -36.65 35.45
CA VAL A 274 16.45 -37.80 36.35
C VAL A 274 17.54 -38.84 36.12
N CYS A 275 17.86 -39.18 34.88
CA CYS A 275 18.98 -40.09 34.56
C CYS A 275 20.32 -39.53 35.04
N TYR A 276 20.53 -38.23 34.94
CA TYR A 276 21.73 -37.57 35.44
C TYR A 276 21.82 -37.66 36.98
N TRP A 277 20.73 -37.45 37.72
CA TRP A 277 20.71 -37.65 39.18
C TRP A 277 20.98 -39.09 39.55
N ALA A 278 20.51 -40.06 38.76
CA ALA A 278 20.81 -41.45 38.96
C ALA A 278 22.31 -41.77 38.75
N SER A 279 22.93 -41.20 37.70
CA SER A 279 24.36 -41.37 37.44
C SER A 279 25.26 -40.79 38.53
N LEU A 280 24.75 -39.77 39.24
CA LEU A 280 25.41 -39.19 40.41
C LEU A 280 25.15 -39.91 41.73
N GLY A 281 24.29 -40.93 41.74
CA GLY A 281 23.99 -41.73 42.89
C GLY A 281 22.89 -41.19 43.83
N TYR A 282 22.21 -40.09 43.50
CA TYR A 282 21.13 -39.54 44.34
C TYR A 282 19.87 -40.40 44.33
N LEU A 283 19.60 -41.10 43.23
CA LEU A 283 18.46 -41.99 43.10
C LEU A 283 18.81 -43.26 42.31
N SER A 284 17.98 -44.31 42.43
CA SER A 284 18.04 -45.51 41.60
C SER A 284 16.78 -45.61 40.76
N ILE A 285 16.93 -46.11 39.55
CA ILE A 285 15.85 -46.31 38.60
C ILE A 285 15.60 -47.81 38.48
N PHE A 286 14.37 -48.25 38.73
CA PHE A 286 13.92 -49.64 38.59
C PHE A 286 12.76 -49.68 37.60
N VAL A 287 12.62 -50.77 36.91
CA VAL A 287 11.45 -51.08 36.10
C VAL A 287 10.72 -52.24 36.75
N ASN A 288 9.45 -52.09 37.08
CA ASN A 288 8.66 -53.16 37.66
C ASN A 288 8.20 -54.14 36.57
N GLU A 289 7.59 -55.26 36.96
CA GLU A 289 7.08 -56.33 36.08
C GLU A 289 6.02 -55.81 35.06
N LYS A 290 5.38 -54.67 35.35
CA LYS A 290 4.38 -54.02 34.50
C LYS A 290 5.01 -53.01 33.52
N GLY A 291 6.34 -52.87 33.49
CA GLY A 291 7.06 -51.92 32.65
C GLY A 291 7.05 -50.47 33.16
N ASN A 292 6.53 -50.21 34.37
CA ASN A 292 6.54 -48.85 34.93
C ASN A 292 7.89 -48.53 35.57
N VAL A 293 8.37 -47.31 35.37
CA VAL A 293 9.61 -46.81 35.96
C VAL A 293 9.35 -46.39 37.40
N ILE A 294 10.11 -46.94 38.33
CA ILE A 294 10.07 -46.62 39.76
C ILE A 294 11.40 -45.96 40.14
N LEU A 295 11.33 -44.78 40.72
CA LEU A 295 12.47 -44.04 41.22
C LEU A 295 12.58 -44.22 42.73
N ARG A 296 13.75 -44.58 43.22
CA ARG A 296 14.00 -44.73 44.65
C ARG A 296 15.11 -43.78 45.07
N ARG A 297 14.83 -42.90 46.04
CA ARG A 297 15.80 -42.00 46.64
C ARG A 297 16.87 -42.80 47.38
N ARG A 298 18.14 -42.47 47.14
CA ARG A 298 19.28 -43.08 47.86
C ARG A 298 19.90 -42.08 48.83
N VAL A 299 20.07 -40.86 48.42
CA VAL A 299 20.69 -39.80 49.19
C VAL A 299 19.88 -38.54 49.05
N GLU A 300 19.78 -37.73 50.09
CA GLU A 300 19.18 -36.40 50.00
C GLU A 300 20.09 -35.47 49.21
N MET A 301 19.45 -34.60 48.37
CA MET A 301 20.17 -33.63 47.59
C MET A 301 20.40 -32.36 48.41
N GLY A 302 21.65 -32.09 48.75
CA GLY A 302 22.06 -30.96 49.56
C GLY A 302 22.41 -29.70 48.72
N ASN A 303 23.04 -28.72 49.39
CA ASN A 303 23.40 -27.43 48.80
C ASN A 303 24.56 -27.50 47.80
N GLU A 304 25.16 -28.66 47.58
CA GLU A 304 26.16 -28.93 46.55
C GLU A 304 25.58 -28.82 45.12
N ARG A 305 24.25 -28.86 45.04
CA ARG A 305 23.53 -28.77 43.77
C ARG A 305 22.80 -27.42 43.62
N ARG A 306 22.33 -27.15 42.40
CA ARG A 306 21.58 -25.92 42.15
C ARG A 306 20.26 -25.88 42.91
N ARG A 307 19.90 -24.75 43.44
CA ARG A 307 18.63 -24.57 44.17
C ARG A 307 17.40 -25.06 43.39
N LEU A 308 17.41 -24.94 42.04
CA LEU A 308 16.34 -25.48 41.20
C LEU A 308 16.28 -27.00 41.24
N GLU A 309 17.44 -27.66 41.19
CA GLU A 309 17.52 -29.14 41.27
C GLU A 309 17.07 -29.64 42.65
N CYS A 310 17.56 -29.06 43.71
CA CYS A 310 17.16 -29.41 45.07
C CYS A 310 15.65 -29.30 45.27
N ARG A 311 15.06 -28.22 44.72
CA ARG A 311 13.60 -28.03 44.76
C ARG A 311 12.86 -29.08 43.95
N LEU A 312 13.26 -29.34 42.70
CA LEU A 312 12.62 -30.34 41.85
C LEU A 312 12.77 -31.73 42.41
N PHE A 313 13.94 -32.05 43.00
CA PHE A 313 14.20 -33.33 43.66
C PHE A 313 13.33 -33.51 44.91
N GLY A 314 13.24 -32.49 45.77
CA GLY A 314 12.34 -32.47 46.91
C GLY A 314 10.87 -32.61 46.54
N GLU A 315 10.42 -31.93 45.47
CA GLU A 315 9.04 -32.06 44.98
C GLU A 315 8.75 -33.45 44.39
N LEU A 316 9.76 -34.11 43.78
CA LEU A 316 9.64 -35.43 43.19
C LEU A 316 9.39 -36.48 44.25
N PHE A 317 10.14 -36.45 45.34
CA PHE A 317 10.04 -37.45 46.40
C PHE A 317 9.12 -37.01 47.56
N GLY A 318 9.12 -35.74 47.94
CA GLY A 318 8.43 -35.23 49.13
C GLY A 318 8.92 -36.00 50.35
N ASP A 319 8.00 -36.49 51.18
CA ASP A 319 8.28 -37.30 52.37
C ASP A 319 8.49 -38.79 52.08
N ASN A 320 8.38 -39.21 50.81
CA ASN A 320 8.51 -40.64 50.42
C ASN A 320 9.88 -40.91 49.80
N ASP A 321 10.41 -42.09 49.99
CA ASP A 321 11.65 -42.53 49.33
C ASP A 321 11.43 -43.12 47.94
N VAL A 322 10.19 -43.31 47.53
CA VAL A 322 9.83 -43.93 46.26
C VAL A 322 8.85 -43.07 45.50
N CYS A 323 9.10 -42.88 44.20
CA CYS A 323 8.23 -42.18 43.27
C CYS A 323 7.97 -43.03 42.02
N ASP A 324 6.70 -43.24 41.67
CA ASP A 324 6.33 -43.88 40.41
C ASP A 324 6.41 -42.88 39.27
N GLY A 325 7.10 -43.22 38.17
CA GLY A 325 7.24 -42.37 36.96
C GLY A 325 5.90 -42.12 36.25
N ALA A 326 4.89 -42.97 36.48
CA ALA A 326 3.53 -42.74 35.96
C ALA A 326 2.68 -41.84 36.87
N SER A 327 3.16 -41.53 38.09
CA SER A 327 2.42 -40.76 39.09
C SER A 327 2.15 -39.30 38.64
N LEU A 328 1.08 -38.75 39.22
CA LEU A 328 0.74 -37.33 39.04
C LEU A 328 1.86 -36.42 39.60
N ARG A 329 2.55 -36.85 40.65
CA ARG A 329 3.68 -36.10 41.23
C ARG A 329 4.82 -35.98 40.23
N TYR A 330 5.23 -37.08 39.58
CA TYR A 330 6.25 -37.07 38.56
C TYR A 330 5.88 -36.12 37.41
N LYS A 331 4.65 -36.24 36.87
CA LYS A 331 4.16 -35.37 35.78
C LYS A 331 4.14 -33.88 36.15
N ARG A 332 3.73 -33.55 37.39
CA ARG A 332 3.75 -32.16 37.86
C ARG A 332 5.17 -31.62 38.01
N THR A 333 6.11 -32.41 38.57
CA THR A 333 7.51 -32.02 38.72
C THR A 333 8.16 -31.84 37.33
N ALA A 334 7.87 -32.71 36.37
CA ALA A 334 8.33 -32.60 35.00
C ALA A 334 7.80 -31.30 34.32
N ALA A 335 6.53 -30.99 34.48
CA ALA A 335 5.93 -29.74 33.96
C ALA A 335 6.60 -28.50 34.55
N ARG A 336 6.86 -28.49 35.87
CA ARG A 336 7.58 -27.39 36.55
C ARG A 336 9.03 -27.27 36.07
N ALA A 337 9.73 -28.38 35.85
CA ALA A 337 11.07 -28.34 35.29
C ALA A 337 11.09 -27.68 33.90
N ILE A 338 10.12 -28.02 33.04
CA ILE A 338 9.99 -27.45 31.71
C ILE A 338 9.73 -25.94 31.77
N GLU A 339 8.96 -25.48 32.75
CA GLU A 339 8.64 -24.05 32.92
C GLU A 339 9.78 -23.23 33.55
N GLN A 340 10.44 -23.79 34.58
CA GLN A 340 11.40 -23.05 35.40
C GLN A 340 12.82 -23.04 34.80
N THR A 341 13.23 -24.08 34.07
CA THR A 341 14.56 -24.16 33.46
C THR A 341 14.84 -23.02 32.48
N PRO A 342 13.92 -22.63 31.55
CA PRO A 342 14.12 -21.49 30.69
C PRO A 342 14.32 -20.18 31.45
N ARG A 343 13.46 -19.92 32.45
CA ARG A 343 13.55 -18.70 33.28
C ARG A 343 14.89 -18.61 34.04
N TYR A 344 15.39 -19.74 34.53
CA TYR A 344 16.69 -19.81 35.19
C TYR A 344 17.84 -19.45 34.25
N TRP A 345 17.85 -20.00 33.04
CA TRP A 345 18.91 -19.76 32.06
C TRP A 345 18.82 -18.40 31.43
N ASP A 346 17.63 -17.87 31.13
CA ASP A 346 17.45 -16.56 30.59
C ASP A 346 17.95 -15.49 31.56
N ARG A 347 17.64 -15.62 32.84
CA ARG A 347 18.15 -14.73 33.89
C ARG A 347 19.69 -14.78 33.99
N ARG A 348 20.28 -15.96 33.96
CA ARG A 348 21.73 -16.11 34.08
C ARG A 348 22.49 -15.64 32.82
N LEU A 349 21.91 -15.82 31.64
CA LEU A 349 22.45 -15.29 30.40
C LEU A 349 22.39 -13.78 30.37
N TYR A 350 21.31 -13.20 30.91
CA TYR A 350 21.17 -11.76 31.03
C TYR A 350 22.20 -11.16 32.01
N GLU A 351 22.33 -11.73 33.20
CA GLU A 351 23.32 -11.30 34.19
C GLU A 351 24.77 -11.39 33.63
N LYS A 352 25.08 -12.39 32.82
CA LYS A 352 26.39 -12.53 32.18
C LYS A 352 26.62 -11.55 31.02
N SER A 353 25.56 -11.06 30.38
CA SER A 353 25.64 -10.06 29.30
C SER A 353 25.70 -8.63 29.81
N SER A 354 25.20 -8.37 31.02
CA SER A 354 25.19 -7.04 31.67
C SER A 354 26.43 -6.76 32.52
N GLY A 355 27.31 -7.74 32.69
CA GLY A 355 28.53 -7.65 33.50
C GLY A 355 29.84 -7.52 32.69
N ASN A 356 29.74 -7.12 31.39
CA ASN A 356 30.92 -6.77 30.57
C ASN A 356 30.83 -5.33 30.08
#